data_304cdbcc66cc2682e5252d18cb2a0a0c
#
_entry.id   304cdbcc66cc2682e5252d18cb2a0a0c
#
_cell.length_a   1.000
_cell.length_b   1.000
_cell.length_c   1.000
_cell.angle_alpha   90.00
_cell.angle_beta   90.00
_cell.angle_gamma   90.00
#
_symmetry.space_group_name_H-M   'P 1'
#
loop_
_entity.id
_entity.type
_entity.pdbx_description
1 polymer ?
#
loop_
_entity_poly.entity_id
_entity_poly.type
_entity_poly.pdbx_seq_one_letter_code
_entity_poly.pdbx_strand_id
1 'polypeptide(L)'
;YIGVEIEMPIINLNSPYIVNSKVIEGLFSTFLDNEEFKIENYDNEKNIISIKNIKTNDTVSLEYSFNTIELSLGKELLIDRLKEKFDFYYNFIKQYLEKYEYEIYCGGINPNYHYIDKTCLNQDRYKVIERLLTNSSNSDLYNQFCSYCCSIQTHINTSKDNIVNLINMLSKVENNKMKIFSNSYMKETNLKNSRKYLWENSNFGPLNIGTNPNYNNLEDLLNDYSKRNLFFVERNNKYLLLNAKQPLNKYLDKKRVKATNE
;
A
#
# COMPACT_ATOMS: atom_id res chain seq x y z
N TYR A 1 3.51 21.23 -0.21
CA TYR A 1 3.65 20.21 0.83
C TYR A 1 4.01 18.87 0.19
N ILE A 2 4.76 18.05 0.96
CA ILE A 2 5.12 16.69 0.61
C ILE A 2 4.65 15.79 1.75
N GLY A 3 4.03 14.67 1.46
CA GLY A 3 3.76 13.57 2.37
C GLY A 3 4.47 12.30 1.89
N VAL A 4 4.73 11.37 2.79
CA VAL A 4 5.40 10.11 2.45
C VAL A 4 4.72 8.95 3.19
N GLU A 5 4.46 7.88 2.45
CA GLU A 5 4.10 6.58 3.01
C GLU A 5 5.27 5.62 2.80
N ILE A 6 5.64 4.88 3.83
CA ILE A 6 6.78 3.97 3.83
C ILE A 6 6.31 2.64 4.37
N GLU A 7 6.19 1.66 3.51
CA GLU A 7 5.88 0.28 3.86
C GLU A 7 7.16 -0.50 4.10
N MET A 8 7.23 -1.24 5.20
CA MET A 8 8.42 -2.00 5.60
C MET A 8 8.02 -3.42 6.02
N PRO A 9 8.65 -4.45 5.43
CA PRO A 9 8.45 -5.82 5.87
C PRO A 9 8.97 -6.04 7.29
N ILE A 10 8.22 -6.81 8.07
CA ILE A 10 8.63 -7.31 9.38
C ILE A 10 9.14 -8.75 9.21
N ILE A 11 10.30 -9.04 9.77
CA ILE A 11 10.93 -10.35 9.74
C ILE A 11 11.03 -10.90 11.15
N ASN A 12 10.51 -12.11 11.38
CA ASN A 12 10.77 -12.89 12.58
C ASN A 12 12.08 -13.64 12.39
N LEU A 13 13.07 -13.39 13.23
CA LEU A 13 14.41 -13.99 13.12
C LEU A 13 14.44 -15.44 13.65
N ASN A 14 13.52 -15.80 14.54
CA ASN A 14 13.40 -17.15 15.10
C ASN A 14 12.56 -18.08 14.25
N SER A 15 11.51 -17.52 13.63
CA SER A 15 10.59 -18.27 12.78
C SER A 15 10.25 -17.41 11.57
N PRO A 16 10.83 -17.68 10.40
CA PRO A 16 10.62 -16.85 9.21
C PRO A 16 9.19 -16.90 8.68
N TYR A 17 8.31 -17.71 9.26
CA TYR A 17 6.98 -18.01 8.74
C TYR A 17 5.86 -17.16 9.31
N ILE A 18 5.99 -16.64 10.53
CA ILE A 18 4.86 -16.02 11.23
C ILE A 18 5.30 -14.75 11.96
N VAL A 19 4.62 -13.65 11.68
CA VAL A 19 4.64 -12.47 12.55
C VAL A 19 3.56 -12.65 13.60
N ASN A 20 3.95 -12.70 14.87
CA ASN A 20 3.01 -12.88 15.99
C ASN A 20 2.21 -11.58 16.20
N SER A 21 0.89 -11.64 16.05
CA SER A 21 -0.01 -10.50 16.23
C SER A 21 0.17 -9.82 17.58
N LYS A 22 0.40 -10.60 18.65
CA LYS A 22 0.62 -10.05 20.00
C LYS A 22 1.85 -9.16 20.12
N VAL A 23 2.90 -9.43 19.35
CA VAL A 23 4.08 -8.56 19.31
C VAL A 23 3.70 -7.21 18.69
N ILE A 24 2.90 -7.23 17.63
CA ILE A 24 2.43 -6.00 16.97
C ILE A 24 1.42 -5.23 17.84
N GLU A 25 0.50 -5.93 18.49
CA GLU A 25 -0.42 -5.33 19.45
C GLU A 25 0.34 -4.64 20.59
N GLY A 26 1.39 -5.29 21.12
CA GLY A 26 2.26 -4.71 22.15
C GLY A 26 3.01 -3.49 21.64
N LEU A 27 3.46 -3.48 20.38
CA LEU A 27 4.07 -2.30 19.75
C LEU A 27 3.09 -1.12 19.75
N PHE A 28 1.86 -1.33 19.27
CA PHE A 28 0.85 -0.28 19.24
C PHE A 28 0.48 0.20 20.66
N SER A 29 0.38 -0.72 21.62
CA SER A 29 0.14 -0.37 23.04
C SER A 29 1.24 0.54 23.58
N THR A 30 2.51 0.27 23.24
CA THR A 30 3.65 1.10 23.68
C THR A 30 3.58 2.53 23.09
N PHE A 31 3.08 2.69 21.89
CA PHE A 31 2.81 4.03 21.34
C PHE A 31 1.67 4.72 22.08
N LEU A 32 0.62 3.98 22.44
CA LEU A 32 -0.56 4.52 23.11
C LEU A 32 -0.32 4.91 24.58
N ASP A 33 0.81 4.50 25.18
CA ASP A 33 1.26 5.02 26.47
C ASP A 33 1.58 6.54 26.41
N ASN A 34 1.78 7.07 25.21
CA ASN A 34 1.92 8.51 24.97
C ASN A 34 0.56 9.09 24.53
N GLU A 35 0.05 10.07 25.29
CA GLU A 35 -1.24 10.74 25.07
C GLU A 35 -1.38 11.42 23.69
N GLU A 36 -0.28 11.61 22.96
CA GLU A 36 -0.31 12.13 21.59
C GLU A 36 -0.82 11.11 20.58
N PHE A 37 -0.86 9.83 20.93
CA PHE A 37 -1.33 8.77 20.06
C PHE A 37 -2.75 8.32 20.42
N LYS A 38 -3.52 8.03 19.38
CA LYS A 38 -4.86 7.43 19.48
C LYS A 38 -5.00 6.28 18.50
N ILE A 39 -5.85 5.32 18.87
CA ILE A 39 -6.26 4.28 17.93
C ILE A 39 -7.05 4.93 16.79
N GLU A 40 -6.66 4.65 15.56
CA GLU A 40 -7.35 5.13 14.36
C GLU A 40 -8.28 4.07 13.80
N ASN A 41 -7.80 2.82 13.69
CA ASN A 41 -8.59 1.73 13.13
C ASN A 41 -8.40 0.41 13.87
N TYR A 42 -9.46 -0.40 13.83
CA TYR A 42 -9.47 -1.80 14.22
C TYR A 42 -9.80 -2.67 13.00
N ASP A 43 -9.40 -3.93 13.04
CA ASP A 43 -9.97 -4.94 12.14
C ASP A 43 -11.35 -5.42 12.64
N ASN A 44 -11.97 -6.36 11.90
CA ASN A 44 -13.30 -6.89 12.27
C ASN A 44 -13.26 -7.79 13.53
N GLU A 45 -12.07 -8.21 13.97
CA GLU A 45 -11.85 -8.99 15.21
C GLU A 45 -11.47 -8.10 16.41
N LYS A 46 -11.44 -6.78 16.21
CA LYS A 46 -11.08 -5.78 17.22
C LYS A 46 -9.59 -5.70 17.54
N ASN A 47 -8.72 -6.27 16.72
CA ASN A 47 -7.30 -6.01 16.82
C ASN A 47 -6.98 -4.59 16.36
N ILE A 48 -6.08 -3.89 17.06
CA ILE A 48 -5.61 -2.57 16.64
C ILE A 48 -4.73 -2.76 15.40
N ILE A 49 -5.07 -2.09 14.32
CA ILE A 49 -4.33 -2.16 13.06
C ILE A 49 -3.77 -0.82 12.62
N SER A 50 -4.17 0.27 13.26
CA SER A 50 -3.67 1.61 12.97
C SER A 50 -3.79 2.51 14.18
N ILE A 51 -2.73 3.30 14.43
CA ILE A 51 -2.66 4.37 15.43
C ILE A 51 -2.22 5.66 14.77
N LYS A 52 -2.65 6.78 15.33
CA LYS A 52 -2.38 8.11 14.79
C LYS A 52 -1.86 9.06 15.85
N ASN A 53 -0.79 9.79 15.53
CA ASN A 53 -0.38 10.94 16.30
C ASN A 53 -1.29 12.13 15.99
N ILE A 54 -2.01 12.61 17.01
CA ILE A 54 -3.04 13.67 16.83
C ILE A 54 -2.44 15.06 16.59
N LYS A 55 -1.17 15.28 16.94
CA LYS A 55 -0.49 16.56 16.72
C LYS A 55 0.11 16.67 15.33
N THR A 56 0.76 15.62 14.86
CA THR A 56 1.49 15.61 13.58
C THR A 56 0.68 15.04 12.43
N ASN A 57 -0.43 14.32 12.74
CA ASN A 57 -1.21 13.51 11.80
C ASN A 57 -0.40 12.37 11.15
N ASP A 58 0.69 11.95 11.77
CA ASP A 58 1.41 10.76 11.33
C ASP A 58 0.64 9.52 11.77
N THR A 59 0.65 8.49 10.94
CA THR A 59 -0.01 7.22 11.20
C THR A 59 1.01 6.08 11.17
N VAL A 60 0.88 5.14 12.11
CA VAL A 60 1.57 3.83 12.08
C VAL A 60 0.49 2.77 11.93
N SER A 61 0.56 2.00 10.86
CA SER A 61 -0.48 1.00 10.51
C SER A 61 0.13 -0.31 10.04
N LEU A 62 -0.70 -1.35 10.03
CA LEU A 62 -0.43 -2.56 9.27
C LEU A 62 -0.98 -2.38 7.86
N GLU A 63 -0.21 -2.80 6.85
CA GLU A 63 -0.67 -2.78 5.47
C GLU A 63 -0.90 -4.20 4.98
N TYR A 64 -2.14 -4.49 4.56
CA TYR A 64 -2.65 -5.74 4.04
C TYR A 64 -2.55 -6.95 4.97
N SER A 65 -1.44 -7.19 5.64
CA SER A 65 -1.19 -8.33 6.53
C SER A 65 -0.36 -7.94 7.75
N PHE A 66 -0.16 -8.85 8.69
CA PHE A 66 0.74 -8.63 9.83
C PHE A 66 2.23 -8.55 9.43
N ASN A 67 2.58 -8.87 8.19
CA ASN A 67 3.97 -8.89 7.74
C ASN A 67 4.52 -7.51 7.36
N THR A 68 3.69 -6.49 7.30
CA THR A 68 4.09 -5.16 6.82
C THR A 68 3.60 -4.08 7.76
N ILE A 69 4.53 -3.22 8.18
CA ILE A 69 4.21 -1.98 8.89
C ILE A 69 4.35 -0.80 7.92
N GLU A 70 3.40 0.12 7.97
CA GLU A 70 3.39 1.34 7.19
C GLU A 70 3.51 2.56 8.10
N LEU A 71 4.36 3.49 7.70
CA LEU A 71 4.44 4.84 8.24
C LEU A 71 3.86 5.81 7.23
N SER A 72 2.70 6.38 7.52
CA SER A 72 2.13 7.50 6.75
C SER A 72 2.49 8.81 7.44
N LEU A 73 3.52 9.49 6.96
CA LEU A 73 4.01 10.73 7.57
C LEU A 73 3.18 11.93 7.10
N GLY A 74 2.64 12.67 8.05
CA GLY A 74 1.87 13.89 7.80
C GLY A 74 2.66 14.93 7.00
N LYS A 75 1.93 15.70 6.22
CA LYS A 75 2.49 16.66 5.24
C LYS A 75 3.48 17.64 5.86
N GLU A 76 4.61 17.84 5.18
CA GLU A 76 5.66 18.79 5.56
C GLU A 76 6.04 19.70 4.39
N LEU A 77 6.69 20.82 4.71
CA LEU A 77 7.28 21.73 3.72
C LEU A 77 8.72 21.34 3.38
N LEU A 78 9.43 20.75 4.33
CA LEU A 78 10.85 20.44 4.23
C LEU A 78 11.07 18.94 4.32
N ILE A 79 11.92 18.40 3.45
CA ILE A 79 12.29 16.98 3.44
C ILE A 79 12.99 16.59 4.75
N ASP A 80 13.79 17.46 5.32
CA ASP A 80 14.49 17.20 6.58
C ASP A 80 13.52 16.89 7.72
N ARG A 81 12.35 17.54 7.76
CA ARG A 81 11.32 17.24 8.74
C ARG A 81 10.70 15.86 8.54
N LEU A 82 10.48 15.44 7.29
CA LEU A 82 10.03 14.08 7.00
C LEU A 82 11.09 13.06 7.44
N LYS A 83 12.37 13.36 7.23
CA LYS A 83 13.45 12.50 7.68
C LYS A 83 13.50 12.40 9.21
N GLU A 84 13.39 13.52 9.94
CA GLU A 84 13.34 13.52 11.41
C GLU A 84 12.18 12.66 11.94
N LYS A 85 10.99 12.78 11.35
CA LYS A 85 9.83 11.96 11.68
C LYS A 85 10.10 10.46 11.40
N PHE A 86 10.61 10.17 10.20
CA PHE A 86 10.95 8.79 9.84
C PHE A 86 11.95 8.19 10.82
N ASP A 87 13.04 8.88 11.12
CA ASP A 87 14.08 8.41 12.04
C ASP A 87 13.50 8.14 13.44
N PHE A 88 12.58 8.99 13.92
CA PHE A 88 11.90 8.80 15.18
C PHE A 88 11.07 7.50 15.20
N TYR A 89 10.15 7.33 14.25
CA TYR A 89 9.29 6.15 14.19
C TYR A 89 10.07 4.88 13.91
N TYR A 90 10.99 4.93 12.95
CA TYR A 90 11.82 3.78 12.58
C TYR A 90 12.63 3.26 13.76
N ASN A 91 13.34 4.15 14.47
CA ASN A 91 14.15 3.76 15.62
C ASN A 91 13.29 3.22 16.76
N PHE A 92 12.13 3.82 17.02
CA PHE A 92 11.21 3.35 18.05
C PHE A 92 10.71 1.93 17.74
N ILE A 93 10.21 1.71 16.53
CA ILE A 93 9.71 0.41 16.08
C ILE A 93 10.81 -0.63 16.10
N LYS A 94 11.97 -0.29 15.56
CA LYS A 94 13.15 -1.16 15.53
C LYS A 94 13.54 -1.62 16.94
N GLN A 95 13.74 -0.68 17.88
CA GLN A 95 14.11 -0.99 19.27
C GLN A 95 13.05 -1.84 19.99
N TYR A 96 11.77 -1.66 19.67
CA TYR A 96 10.72 -2.51 20.22
C TYR A 96 10.81 -3.93 19.66
N LEU A 97 10.88 -4.07 18.34
CA LEU A 97 10.90 -5.36 17.64
C LEU A 97 12.13 -6.20 17.98
N GLU A 98 13.30 -5.59 18.13
CA GLU A 98 14.54 -6.27 18.52
C GLU A 98 14.44 -7.02 19.86
N LYS A 99 13.60 -6.55 20.81
CA LYS A 99 13.36 -7.24 22.09
C LYS A 99 12.69 -8.61 21.93
N TYR A 100 12.02 -8.82 20.81
CA TYR A 100 11.30 -10.03 20.46
C TYR A 100 11.96 -10.82 19.33
N GLU A 101 13.20 -10.45 18.97
CA GLU A 101 13.94 -11.07 17.87
C GLU A 101 13.23 -10.90 16.51
N TYR A 102 12.68 -9.71 16.28
CA TYR A 102 12.14 -9.26 15.01
C TYR A 102 12.99 -8.11 14.46
N GLU A 103 12.94 -7.96 13.15
CA GLU A 103 13.66 -6.93 12.41
C GLU A 103 12.74 -6.26 11.38
N ILE A 104 13.00 -4.96 11.09
CA ILE A 104 12.42 -4.28 9.93
C ILE A 104 13.38 -4.45 8.77
N TYR A 105 12.88 -4.97 7.66
CA TYR A 105 13.66 -5.10 6.44
C TYR A 105 13.43 -3.92 5.50
N CYS A 106 14.53 -3.32 5.00
CA CYS A 106 14.48 -2.17 4.09
C CYS A 106 14.52 -2.63 2.62
N GLY A 107 13.52 -3.36 2.18
CA GLY A 107 13.41 -3.86 0.81
C GLY A 107 11.97 -3.86 0.30
N GLY A 108 11.80 -3.83 -1.01
CA GLY A 108 10.48 -3.81 -1.65
C GLY A 108 9.78 -5.17 -1.72
N ILE A 109 10.43 -6.24 -1.26
CA ILE A 109 9.89 -7.60 -1.15
C ILE A 109 10.36 -8.19 0.17
N ASN A 110 9.45 -8.77 0.96
CA ASN A 110 9.83 -9.52 2.15
C ASN A 110 10.71 -10.72 1.73
N PRO A 111 11.94 -10.87 2.23
CA PRO A 111 12.84 -11.94 1.80
C PRO A 111 12.31 -13.34 2.10
N ASN A 112 11.38 -13.47 3.04
CA ASN A 112 10.75 -14.72 3.42
C ASN A 112 9.41 -14.98 2.70
N TYR A 113 9.13 -14.29 1.59
CA TYR A 113 7.86 -14.31 0.87
C TYR A 113 7.33 -15.72 0.49
N HIS A 114 8.18 -16.71 0.44
CA HIS A 114 7.74 -18.11 0.23
C HIS A 114 7.08 -18.71 1.46
N TYR A 115 7.45 -18.25 2.64
CA TYR A 115 7.18 -18.93 3.91
C TYR A 115 6.23 -18.18 4.84
N ILE A 116 6.13 -16.86 4.72
CA ILE A 116 5.28 -16.03 5.57
C ILE A 116 3.80 -16.41 5.43
N ASP A 117 3.05 -16.19 6.50
CA ASP A 117 1.59 -16.20 6.43
C ASP A 117 1.12 -15.03 5.56
N LYS A 118 0.41 -15.34 4.49
CA LYS A 118 -0.07 -14.39 3.50
C LYS A 118 -1.53 -13.97 3.73
N THR A 119 -2.13 -14.40 4.83
CA THR A 119 -3.50 -14.05 5.18
C THR A 119 -3.64 -12.54 5.34
N CYS A 120 -4.63 -11.98 4.67
CA CYS A 120 -4.92 -10.56 4.82
C CYS A 120 -5.55 -10.25 6.17
N LEU A 121 -5.37 -9.01 6.65
CA LEU A 121 -6.07 -8.50 7.82
C LEU A 121 -7.59 -8.64 7.64
N ASN A 122 -8.29 -8.92 8.73
CA ASN A 122 -9.74 -9.13 8.70
C ASN A 122 -10.51 -7.80 8.51
N GLN A 123 -10.29 -7.18 7.35
CA GLN A 123 -11.01 -5.99 6.89
C GLN A 123 -11.70 -6.24 5.56
N ASP A 124 -12.89 -5.68 5.38
CA ASP A 124 -13.68 -5.86 4.15
C ASP A 124 -12.92 -5.38 2.90
N ARG A 125 -12.18 -4.28 3.02
CA ARG A 125 -11.31 -3.75 1.94
C ARG A 125 -10.31 -4.80 1.47
N TYR A 126 -9.59 -5.43 2.40
CA TYR A 126 -8.55 -6.41 2.05
C TYR A 126 -9.13 -7.73 1.54
N LYS A 127 -10.27 -8.17 2.08
CA LYS A 127 -10.99 -9.34 1.54
C LYS A 127 -11.43 -9.15 0.09
N VAL A 128 -11.84 -7.94 -0.28
CA VAL A 128 -12.17 -7.62 -1.69
C VAL A 128 -10.91 -7.68 -2.56
N ILE A 129 -9.78 -7.12 -2.10
CA ILE A 129 -8.51 -7.18 -2.82
C ILE A 129 -8.04 -8.63 -2.98
N GLU A 130 -8.10 -9.43 -1.93
CA GLU A 130 -7.75 -10.86 -1.95
C GLU A 130 -8.56 -11.63 -2.99
N ARG A 131 -9.89 -11.45 -3.02
CA ARG A 131 -10.77 -12.07 -4.04
C ARG A 131 -10.41 -11.63 -5.46
N LEU A 132 -10.07 -10.36 -5.66
CA LEU A 132 -9.64 -9.86 -6.97
C LEU A 132 -8.34 -10.51 -7.43
N LEU A 133 -7.39 -10.73 -6.52
CA LEU A 133 -6.11 -11.33 -6.81
C LEU A 133 -6.23 -12.84 -7.05
N THR A 134 -6.99 -13.56 -6.21
CA THR A 134 -7.16 -15.02 -6.31
C THR A 134 -7.90 -15.45 -7.57
N ASN A 135 -8.73 -14.60 -8.16
CA ASN A 135 -9.40 -14.88 -9.43
C ASN A 135 -8.48 -14.72 -10.66
N SER A 136 -7.19 -14.50 -10.48
CA SER A 136 -6.23 -14.48 -11.58
C SER A 136 -5.80 -15.89 -11.96
N SER A 137 -5.43 -16.11 -13.23
CA SER A 137 -4.89 -17.39 -13.71
C SER A 137 -3.44 -17.66 -13.28
N ASN A 138 -2.85 -16.76 -12.50
CA ASN A 138 -1.47 -16.84 -12.03
C ASN A 138 -1.33 -17.77 -10.82
N SER A 139 -0.11 -18.19 -10.53
CA SER A 139 0.19 -19.02 -9.36
C SER A 139 -0.16 -18.30 -8.06
N ASP A 140 -0.41 -19.05 -6.98
CA ASP A 140 -0.71 -18.50 -5.65
C ASP A 140 0.33 -17.49 -5.16
N LEU A 141 1.59 -17.68 -5.53
CA LEU A 141 2.65 -16.72 -5.22
C LEU A 141 2.31 -15.32 -5.75
N TYR A 142 1.91 -15.23 -7.01
CA TYR A 142 1.57 -13.94 -7.64
C TYR A 142 0.23 -13.38 -7.15
N ASN A 143 -0.71 -14.24 -6.78
CA ASN A 143 -2.02 -13.81 -6.29
C ASN A 143 -1.97 -13.17 -4.91
N GLN A 144 -0.93 -13.43 -4.13
CA GLN A 144 -0.79 -12.98 -2.74
C GLN A 144 0.30 -11.92 -2.55
N PHE A 145 0.74 -11.27 -3.63
CA PHE A 145 1.89 -10.35 -3.56
C PHE A 145 1.67 -9.14 -2.65
N CYS A 146 0.45 -8.72 -2.40
CA CYS A 146 0.16 -7.63 -1.47
C CYS A 146 0.59 -7.93 -0.02
N SER A 147 0.75 -9.21 0.34
CA SER A 147 1.19 -9.61 1.68
C SER A 147 2.70 -9.51 1.90
N TYR A 148 3.48 -9.32 0.84
CA TYR A 148 4.94 -9.31 0.92
C TYR A 148 5.63 -8.21 0.09
N CYS A 149 4.87 -7.47 -0.73
CA CYS A 149 5.39 -6.33 -1.49
C CYS A 149 5.25 -5.04 -0.69
N CYS A 150 6.30 -4.27 -0.65
CA CYS A 150 6.38 -2.99 0.04
C CYS A 150 6.85 -1.87 -0.89
N SER A 151 6.48 -0.65 -0.56
CA SER A 151 6.83 0.53 -1.37
C SER A 151 7.11 1.77 -0.51
N ILE A 152 7.74 2.76 -1.15
CA ILE A 152 7.75 4.14 -0.68
C ILE A 152 6.92 4.95 -1.65
N GLN A 153 5.93 5.67 -1.14
CA GLN A 153 5.03 6.52 -1.91
C GLN A 153 5.23 7.98 -1.49
N THR A 154 5.41 8.85 -2.46
CA THR A 154 5.56 10.29 -2.21
C THR A 154 4.33 11.03 -2.72
N HIS A 155 3.67 11.76 -1.84
CA HIS A 155 2.51 12.58 -2.12
C HIS A 155 2.95 14.03 -2.32
N ILE A 156 2.66 14.59 -3.48
CA ILE A 156 3.01 15.98 -3.82
C ILE A 156 1.72 16.78 -3.96
N ASN A 157 1.60 17.84 -3.16
CA ASN A 157 0.47 18.74 -3.30
C ASN A 157 0.62 19.61 -4.56
N THR A 158 -0.44 19.69 -5.36
CA THR A 158 -0.48 20.50 -6.58
C THR A 158 -1.85 21.15 -6.79
N SER A 159 -1.92 22.18 -7.60
CA SER A 159 -3.18 22.79 -8.03
C SER A 159 -3.78 22.05 -9.23
N LYS A 160 -5.08 22.25 -9.48
CA LYS A 160 -5.77 21.76 -10.66
C LYS A 160 -5.10 22.21 -11.96
N ASP A 161 -4.62 23.45 -12.00
CA ASP A 161 -4.02 24.02 -13.20
C ASP A 161 -2.61 23.47 -13.49
N ASN A 162 -1.94 22.93 -12.47
CA ASN A 162 -0.57 22.41 -12.59
C ASN A 162 -0.48 20.89 -12.62
N ILE A 163 -1.57 20.16 -12.38
CA ILE A 163 -1.55 18.69 -12.23
C ILE A 163 -1.04 17.97 -13.48
N VAL A 164 -1.42 18.45 -14.67
CA VAL A 164 -1.00 17.84 -15.96
C VAL A 164 0.51 17.99 -16.15
N ASN A 165 1.05 19.18 -15.88
CA ASN A 165 2.48 19.42 -15.96
C ASN A 165 3.27 18.55 -14.99
N LEU A 166 2.78 18.44 -13.74
CA LEU A 166 3.41 17.60 -12.71
C LEU A 166 3.41 16.12 -13.12
N ILE A 167 2.28 15.57 -13.58
CA ILE A 167 2.19 14.17 -14.03
C ILE A 167 3.15 13.92 -15.20
N ASN A 168 3.16 14.79 -16.20
CA ASN A 168 4.04 14.65 -17.36
C ASN A 168 5.52 14.72 -16.96
N MET A 169 5.89 15.59 -16.02
CA MET A 169 7.25 15.68 -15.49
C MET A 169 7.63 14.38 -14.76
N LEU A 170 6.77 13.88 -13.86
CA LEU A 170 7.02 12.65 -13.12
C LEU A 170 7.14 11.44 -14.06
N SER A 171 6.31 11.37 -15.10
CA SER A 171 6.34 10.30 -16.11
C SER A 171 7.68 10.26 -16.86
N LYS A 172 8.27 11.41 -17.17
CA LYS A 172 9.57 11.49 -17.86
C LYS A 172 10.71 10.91 -17.02
N VAL A 173 10.64 11.03 -15.70
CA VAL A 173 11.71 10.55 -14.80
C VAL A 173 11.46 9.13 -14.26
N GLU A 174 10.29 8.54 -14.53
CA GLU A 174 9.85 7.26 -13.95
C GLU A 174 10.84 6.12 -14.25
N ASN A 175 11.28 5.97 -15.52
CA ASN A 175 12.25 4.93 -15.89
C ASN A 175 13.60 5.10 -15.16
N ASN A 176 14.03 6.33 -14.92
CA ASN A 176 15.26 6.60 -14.18
C ASN A 176 15.10 6.30 -12.69
N LYS A 177 13.94 6.67 -12.10
CA LYS A 177 13.61 6.29 -10.71
C LYS A 177 13.65 4.78 -10.55
N MET A 178 13.03 4.03 -11.43
CA MET A 178 13.05 2.57 -11.38
C MET A 178 14.46 1.99 -11.45
N LYS A 179 15.36 2.53 -12.27
CA LYS A 179 16.76 2.07 -12.37
C LYS A 179 17.55 2.31 -11.08
N ILE A 180 17.29 3.44 -10.40
CA ILE A 180 18.04 3.86 -9.22
C ILE A 180 17.49 3.20 -7.95
N PHE A 181 16.15 3.16 -7.79
CA PHE A 181 15.51 2.82 -6.52
C PHE A 181 14.92 1.40 -6.49
N SER A 182 15.02 0.60 -7.57
CA SER A 182 14.49 -0.76 -7.56
C SER A 182 15.25 -1.65 -6.57
N ASN A 183 14.52 -2.19 -5.60
CA ASN A 183 15.02 -3.06 -4.53
C ASN A 183 14.07 -4.24 -4.23
N SER A 184 13.29 -4.66 -5.22
CA SER A 184 12.28 -5.70 -5.10
C SER A 184 12.62 -6.93 -5.95
N TYR A 185 13.85 -7.46 -5.79
CA TYR A 185 14.27 -8.64 -6.52
C TYR A 185 13.55 -9.90 -6.05
N MET A 186 13.10 -10.71 -7.01
CA MET A 186 12.59 -12.06 -6.80
C MET A 186 13.29 -13.03 -7.77
N LYS A 187 13.62 -14.22 -7.27
CA LYS A 187 14.28 -15.25 -8.06
C LYS A 187 13.41 -15.71 -9.24
N GLU A 188 12.11 -15.83 -9.04
CA GLU A 188 11.14 -16.34 -10.02
C GLU A 188 10.99 -15.42 -11.22
N THR A 189 11.07 -14.13 -11.01
CA THR A 189 10.97 -13.15 -12.10
C THR A 189 12.34 -12.79 -12.68
N ASN A 190 13.41 -12.99 -11.89
CA ASN A 190 14.76 -12.53 -12.17
C ASN A 190 14.85 -11.02 -12.47
N LEU A 191 13.98 -10.22 -11.86
CA LEU A 191 13.89 -8.77 -12.06
C LEU A 191 14.24 -8.03 -10.76
N LYS A 192 15.01 -6.94 -10.87
CA LYS A 192 15.24 -6.02 -9.74
C LYS A 192 13.98 -5.26 -9.33
N ASN A 193 12.99 -5.13 -10.23
CA ASN A 193 11.70 -4.50 -9.99
C ASN A 193 10.56 -5.51 -10.16
N SER A 194 10.60 -6.60 -9.40
CA SER A 194 9.55 -7.62 -9.43
C SER A 194 8.20 -7.06 -8.96
N ARG A 195 8.19 -6.07 -8.04
CA ARG A 195 6.97 -5.42 -7.60
C ARG A 195 6.17 -4.85 -8.79
N LYS A 196 6.82 -4.13 -9.71
CA LYS A 196 6.17 -3.62 -10.92
C LYS A 196 5.60 -4.75 -11.76
N TYR A 197 6.40 -5.79 -11.99
CA TYR A 197 5.97 -6.97 -12.75
C TYR A 197 4.73 -7.63 -12.14
N LEU A 198 4.69 -7.81 -10.82
CA LEU A 198 3.55 -8.41 -10.11
C LEU A 198 2.28 -7.57 -10.29
N TRP A 199 2.38 -6.25 -10.14
CA TRP A 199 1.25 -5.35 -10.36
C TRP A 199 0.74 -5.40 -11.81
N GLU A 200 1.63 -5.29 -12.80
CA GLU A 200 1.27 -5.29 -14.22
C GLU A 200 0.63 -6.59 -14.69
N ASN A 201 1.04 -7.72 -14.09
CA ASN A 201 0.51 -9.05 -14.41
C ASN A 201 -0.63 -9.51 -13.49
N SER A 202 -1.06 -8.67 -12.56
CA SER A 202 -2.21 -8.94 -11.70
C SER A 202 -3.53 -8.62 -12.39
N ASN A 203 -4.65 -8.92 -11.71
CA ASN A 203 -5.98 -8.50 -12.16
C ASN A 203 -6.17 -6.98 -12.23
N PHE A 204 -5.33 -6.19 -11.56
CA PHE A 204 -5.31 -4.74 -11.72
C PHE A 204 -4.77 -4.32 -13.09
N GLY A 205 -3.84 -5.09 -13.64
CA GLY A 205 -3.39 -5.06 -15.02
C GLY A 205 -2.94 -3.71 -15.58
N PRO A 206 -2.47 -3.69 -16.85
CA PRO A 206 -1.86 -2.50 -17.47
C PRO A 206 -2.81 -1.31 -17.62
N LEU A 207 -4.11 -1.53 -17.70
CA LEU A 207 -5.09 -0.45 -17.84
C LEU A 207 -5.29 0.38 -16.57
N ASN A 208 -4.85 -0.13 -15.42
CA ASN A 208 -5.05 0.52 -14.13
C ASN A 208 -3.73 0.90 -13.45
N ILE A 209 -2.61 0.36 -13.94
CA ILE A 209 -1.29 0.55 -13.34
C ILE A 209 -0.39 1.26 -14.34
N GLY A 210 0.23 2.30 -13.84
CA GLY A 210 1.16 3.23 -14.41
C GLY A 210 1.84 2.89 -15.73
N THR A 211 1.27 3.34 -16.80
CA THR A 211 2.02 3.67 -18.01
C THR A 211 2.59 5.07 -17.84
N ASN A 212 3.62 5.43 -18.60
CA ASN A 212 4.16 6.78 -18.58
C ASN A 212 3.23 7.72 -19.39
N PRO A 213 2.19 8.30 -18.78
CA PRO A 213 1.25 9.12 -19.52
C PRO A 213 1.89 10.45 -19.91
N ASN A 214 1.44 10.99 -21.01
CA ASN A 214 1.76 12.35 -21.44
C ASN A 214 0.46 13.00 -21.93
N TYR A 215 -0.07 13.92 -21.14
CA TYR A 215 -1.35 14.58 -21.39
C TYR A 215 -1.14 15.99 -21.92
N ASN A 216 -1.96 16.43 -22.88
CA ASN A 216 -1.92 17.80 -23.39
C ASN A 216 -2.62 18.79 -22.43
N ASN A 217 -3.67 18.34 -21.77
CA ASN A 217 -4.51 19.15 -20.91
C ASN A 217 -5.26 18.29 -19.87
N LEU A 218 -6.03 18.96 -18.99
CA LEU A 218 -6.81 18.29 -17.95
C LEU A 218 -7.91 17.38 -18.54
N GLU A 219 -8.49 17.73 -19.68
CA GLU A 219 -9.54 16.92 -20.30
C GLU A 219 -8.97 15.58 -20.80
N ASP A 220 -7.78 15.57 -21.40
CA ASP A 220 -7.06 14.35 -21.79
C ASP A 220 -6.82 13.45 -20.56
N LEU A 221 -6.34 14.03 -19.48
CA LEU A 221 -6.13 13.33 -18.20
C LEU A 221 -7.43 12.69 -17.69
N LEU A 222 -8.50 13.46 -17.59
CA LEU A 222 -9.79 12.98 -17.09
C LEU A 222 -10.38 11.91 -18.02
N ASN A 223 -10.22 12.06 -19.34
CA ASN A 223 -10.69 11.09 -20.32
C ASN A 223 -9.94 9.76 -20.20
N ASP A 224 -8.62 9.79 -19.96
CA ASP A 224 -7.84 8.57 -19.70
C ASP A 224 -8.30 7.88 -18.42
N TYR A 225 -8.41 8.62 -17.32
CA TYR A 225 -8.88 8.05 -16.04
C TYR A 225 -10.31 7.50 -16.14
N SER A 226 -11.18 8.14 -16.91
CA SER A 226 -12.56 7.68 -17.11
C SER A 226 -12.66 6.31 -17.80
N LYS A 227 -11.64 5.90 -18.54
CA LYS A 227 -11.56 4.60 -19.21
C LYS A 227 -11.00 3.49 -18.34
N ARG A 228 -10.42 3.83 -17.15
CA ARG A 228 -9.87 2.86 -16.23
C ARG A 228 -10.97 2.04 -15.59
N ASN A 229 -10.67 0.77 -15.31
CA ASN A 229 -11.65 -0.14 -14.73
C ASN A 229 -11.86 0.13 -13.25
N LEU A 230 -13.11 0.08 -12.83
CA LEU A 230 -13.52 -0.08 -11.44
C LEU A 230 -13.66 -1.57 -11.13
N PHE A 231 -13.20 -1.98 -9.97
CA PHE A 231 -13.30 -3.35 -9.48
C PHE A 231 -14.29 -3.46 -8.32
N PHE A 232 -14.34 -2.44 -7.50
CA PHE A 232 -15.25 -2.36 -6.37
C PHE A 232 -15.71 -0.91 -6.14
N VAL A 233 -16.77 -0.75 -5.38
CA VAL A 233 -17.30 0.53 -4.90
C VAL A 233 -17.62 0.43 -3.43
N GLU A 234 -17.49 1.55 -2.72
CA GLU A 234 -17.97 1.66 -1.35
C GLU A 234 -19.40 2.24 -1.34
N ARG A 235 -20.30 1.55 -0.64
CA ARG A 235 -21.68 2.01 -0.41
C ARG A 235 -22.12 1.64 1.00
N ASN A 236 -22.64 2.61 1.73
CA ASN A 236 -23.11 2.41 3.09
C ASN A 236 -22.07 1.73 4.00
N ASN A 237 -20.82 2.18 3.91
CA ASN A 237 -19.66 1.64 4.62
C ASN A 237 -19.38 0.14 4.33
N LYS A 238 -19.79 -0.35 3.15
CA LYS A 238 -19.48 -1.70 2.68
C LYS A 238 -18.79 -1.65 1.34
N TYR A 239 -17.77 -2.49 1.18
CA TYR A 239 -17.09 -2.68 -0.09
C TYR A 239 -17.85 -3.71 -0.92
N LEU A 240 -18.27 -3.31 -2.10
CA LEU A 240 -19.00 -4.14 -3.04
C LEU A 240 -18.15 -4.43 -4.26
N LEU A 241 -17.82 -5.70 -4.48
CA LEU A 241 -17.11 -6.14 -5.68
C LEU A 241 -18.04 -6.02 -6.90
N LEU A 242 -17.52 -5.48 -8.00
CA LEU A 242 -18.27 -5.41 -9.25
C LEU A 242 -18.16 -6.74 -10.01
N ASN A 243 -19.28 -7.26 -10.52
CA ASN A 243 -19.35 -8.55 -11.24
C ASN A 243 -18.51 -8.60 -12.52
N ALA A 244 -18.14 -7.46 -13.07
CA ALA A 244 -17.27 -7.36 -14.22
C ALA A 244 -16.46 -6.07 -14.15
N LYS A 245 -15.26 -6.12 -14.72
CA LYS A 245 -14.43 -4.92 -14.90
C LYS A 245 -15.23 -3.90 -15.71
N GLN A 246 -15.48 -2.74 -15.13
CA GLN A 246 -16.27 -1.67 -15.74
C GLN A 246 -15.43 -0.40 -15.81
N PRO A 247 -15.22 0.18 -17.00
CA PRO A 247 -14.66 1.53 -17.09
C PRO A 247 -15.49 2.54 -16.31
N LEU A 248 -14.82 3.49 -15.66
CA LEU A 248 -15.47 4.50 -14.82
C LEU A 248 -16.57 5.26 -15.56
N ASN A 249 -16.32 5.69 -16.79
CA ASN A 249 -17.33 6.37 -17.62
C ASN A 249 -18.58 5.50 -17.85
N LYS A 250 -18.40 4.22 -18.16
CA LYS A 250 -19.53 3.29 -18.33
C LYS A 250 -20.27 3.03 -17.02
N TYR A 251 -19.57 3.08 -15.89
CA TYR A 251 -20.21 2.97 -14.57
C TYR A 251 -21.07 4.20 -14.27
N LEU A 252 -20.57 5.39 -14.55
CA LEU A 252 -21.28 6.64 -14.33
C LEU A 252 -22.50 6.79 -15.26
N ASP A 253 -22.41 6.31 -16.51
CA ASP A 253 -23.49 6.36 -17.49
C ASP A 253 -24.63 5.36 -17.19
N LYS A 254 -24.33 4.29 -16.44
CA LYS A 254 -25.33 3.27 -16.10
C LYS A 254 -26.04 3.63 -14.81
N LYS A 255 -27.36 3.80 -14.88
CA LYS A 255 -28.22 4.01 -13.69
C LYS A 255 -28.25 2.81 -12.74
N ARG A 256 -27.80 1.61 -13.17
CA ARG A 256 -27.75 0.38 -12.35
C ARG A 256 -26.55 -0.48 -12.75
N VAL A 257 -25.60 -0.61 -11.86
CA VAL A 257 -24.54 -1.62 -11.93
C VAL A 257 -24.85 -2.70 -10.90
N LYS A 258 -24.79 -3.97 -11.30
CA LYS A 258 -24.88 -5.08 -10.35
C LYS A 258 -23.56 -5.19 -9.60
N ALA A 259 -23.61 -5.17 -8.29
CA ALA A 259 -22.52 -5.48 -7.39
C ALA A 259 -22.89 -6.71 -6.57
N THR A 260 -21.94 -7.53 -6.22
CA THR A 260 -22.11 -8.70 -5.34
C THR A 260 -21.68 -8.36 -3.92
N ASN A 261 -22.40 -8.92 -2.96
CA ASN A 261 -22.11 -8.85 -1.53
C ASN A 261 -21.48 -10.17 -1.03
N GLU A 262 -20.91 -10.97 -1.90
CA GLU A 262 -20.35 -12.27 -1.52
C GLU A 262 -19.13 -12.17 -0.65
#